data_dd08301669a5d0393d95827907170a78
#
_entry.id   dd08301669a5d0393d95827907170a78
#
_cell.length_a   1.000
_cell.length_b   1.000
_cell.length_c   1.000
_cell.angle_alpha   90.00
_cell.angle_beta   90.00
_cell.angle_gamma   90.00
#
_symmetry.space_group_name_H-M   'P 1'
#
loop_
_entity.id
_entity.type
_entity.pdbx_description
1 polymer ?
#
loop_
_entity_poly.entity_id
_entity_poly.type
_entity_poly.pdbx_seq_one_letter_code
_entity_poly.pdbx_strand_id
1 'polypeptide(L)'
;MSFRAFSKRATIVSLFLGVLLAGSVAFAWWTASGTGTGYAQAATPAALSTLDVSASTTGDLYPGGTGTLTLQIHNPNSYAVTVTDIAAGAGAATSGNAACDAANTVSLVAPLSGLSVNVAAGGNTAVLTYANAVQMSYGASADNSCQGKKFSIPVSLTGLNS
;
A
#
# COMPACT_ATOMS: atom_id res chain seq x y z
N MET A 1 -54.35 -56.21 -59.23
CA MET A 1 -53.41 -55.47 -58.37
C MET A 1 -53.72 -54.00 -58.51
N SER A 2 -54.30 -53.39 -57.46
CA SER A 2 -54.76 -52.03 -57.47
C SER A 2 -53.63 -51.14 -56.87
N PHE A 3 -52.99 -50.32 -57.70
CA PHE A 3 -52.05 -49.29 -57.22
C PHE A 3 -52.88 -48.12 -56.71
N ARG A 4 -52.87 -47.92 -55.40
CA ARG A 4 -53.48 -46.75 -54.79
C ARG A 4 -52.63 -45.53 -55.20
N ALA A 5 -53.25 -44.58 -55.89
CA ALA A 5 -52.65 -43.29 -56.21
C ALA A 5 -52.32 -42.55 -54.90
N PHE A 6 -51.07 -42.42 -54.58
CA PHE A 6 -50.62 -41.59 -53.45
C PHE A 6 -50.97 -40.14 -53.78
N SER A 7 -51.79 -39.54 -52.94
CA SER A 7 -52.27 -38.17 -53.14
C SER A 7 -51.12 -37.21 -53.18
N LYS A 8 -51.00 -36.43 -54.27
CA LYS A 8 -49.97 -35.37 -54.47
C LYS A 8 -49.87 -34.44 -53.26
N ARG A 9 -50.93 -34.32 -52.51
CA ARG A 9 -50.99 -33.50 -51.27
C ARG A 9 -50.16 -34.08 -50.15
N ALA A 10 -50.12 -35.43 -49.98
CA ALA A 10 -49.30 -36.08 -48.97
C ALA A 10 -47.79 -35.92 -49.25
N THR A 11 -47.41 -35.97 -50.53
CA THR A 11 -46.00 -35.78 -50.95
C THR A 11 -45.49 -34.36 -50.68
N ILE A 12 -46.34 -33.35 -50.91
CA ILE A 12 -45.98 -31.94 -50.68
C ILE A 12 -45.82 -31.66 -49.17
N VAL A 13 -46.73 -32.21 -48.33
CA VAL A 13 -46.64 -32.03 -46.88
C VAL A 13 -45.39 -32.70 -46.31
N SER A 14 -45.02 -33.88 -46.80
CA SER A 14 -43.80 -34.58 -46.36
C SER A 14 -42.52 -33.83 -46.73
N LEU A 15 -42.51 -33.18 -47.91
CA LEU A 15 -41.36 -32.36 -48.37
C LEU A 15 -41.20 -31.10 -47.53
N PHE A 16 -42.30 -30.42 -47.19
CA PHE A 16 -42.27 -29.26 -46.31
C PHE A 16 -41.84 -29.57 -44.87
N LEU A 17 -42.30 -30.69 -44.35
CA LEU A 17 -41.91 -31.12 -43.02
C LEU A 17 -40.40 -31.50 -42.92
N GLY A 18 -39.87 -32.11 -43.98
CA GLY A 18 -38.48 -32.46 -44.12
C GLY A 18 -37.54 -31.21 -44.16
N VAL A 19 -37.97 -30.14 -44.86
CA VAL A 19 -37.21 -28.88 -44.95
C VAL A 19 -37.25 -28.15 -43.61
N LEU A 20 -38.33 -28.16 -42.86
CA LEU A 20 -38.41 -27.57 -41.53
C LEU A 20 -37.53 -28.26 -40.47
N LEU A 21 -37.40 -29.60 -40.56
CA LEU A 21 -36.51 -30.34 -39.67
C LEU A 21 -35.05 -30.23 -40.04
N ALA A 22 -34.72 -30.02 -41.31
CA ALA A 22 -33.32 -29.79 -41.74
C ALA A 22 -32.82 -28.35 -41.45
N GLY A 23 -33.75 -27.39 -41.33
CA GLY A 23 -33.41 -26.00 -41.00
C GLY A 23 -33.08 -25.76 -39.54
N SER A 24 -33.43 -26.68 -38.62
CA SER A 24 -33.23 -26.47 -37.19
C SER A 24 -31.87 -26.92 -36.65
N VAL A 25 -30.99 -27.51 -37.47
CA VAL A 25 -29.65 -27.96 -37.08
C VAL A 25 -28.53 -27.05 -37.53
N ALA A 26 -28.85 -25.90 -38.14
CA ALA A 26 -27.82 -24.92 -38.55
C ALA A 26 -27.62 -23.79 -37.52
N PHE A 27 -27.75 -24.08 -36.23
CA PHE A 27 -27.09 -23.25 -35.25
C PHE A 27 -25.60 -23.65 -35.22
N ALA A 28 -24.86 -23.09 -36.15
CA ALA A 28 -23.43 -23.10 -36.08
C ALA A 28 -23.05 -22.44 -34.76
N TRP A 29 -22.57 -23.22 -33.80
CA TRP A 29 -21.88 -22.71 -32.64
C TRP A 29 -20.61 -22.02 -33.14
N TRP A 30 -20.72 -20.73 -33.35
CA TRP A 30 -19.55 -19.89 -33.56
C TRP A 30 -18.88 -19.70 -32.21
N THR A 31 -18.08 -20.66 -31.80
CA THR A 31 -17.12 -20.44 -30.71
C THR A 31 -15.92 -19.73 -31.33
N ALA A 32 -15.88 -18.41 -31.20
CA ALA A 32 -14.68 -17.65 -31.48
C ALA A 32 -13.75 -17.80 -30.28
N SER A 33 -12.77 -18.70 -30.38
CA SER A 33 -11.65 -18.75 -29.45
C SER A 33 -10.51 -17.92 -30.07
N GLY A 34 -10.13 -16.85 -29.37
CA GLY A 34 -8.98 -16.04 -29.74
C GLY A 34 -7.91 -16.16 -28.65
N THR A 35 -6.68 -16.43 -29.05
CA THR A 35 -5.51 -16.25 -28.19
C THR A 35 -4.97 -14.86 -28.42
N GLY A 36 -4.88 -14.07 -27.34
CA GLY A 36 -4.31 -12.74 -27.38
C GLY A 36 -3.20 -12.63 -26.33
N THR A 37 -2.16 -11.87 -26.63
CA THR A 37 -1.15 -11.48 -25.66
C THR A 37 -1.58 -10.18 -25.00
N GLY A 38 -1.77 -10.21 -23.66
CA GLY A 38 -1.97 -9.02 -22.85
C GLY A 38 -0.62 -8.52 -22.35
N TYR A 39 -0.44 -7.20 -22.34
CA TYR A 39 0.74 -6.57 -21.75
C TYR A 39 0.33 -5.96 -20.41
N ALA A 40 1.09 -6.29 -19.37
CA ALA A 40 1.00 -5.66 -18.06
C ALA A 40 2.37 -5.12 -17.69
N GLN A 41 2.42 -3.88 -17.23
CA GLN A 41 3.65 -3.28 -16.71
C GLN A 41 3.59 -3.30 -15.19
N ALA A 42 4.63 -3.85 -14.56
CA ALA A 42 4.79 -3.74 -13.12
C ALA A 42 5.10 -2.28 -12.75
N ALA A 43 4.39 -1.77 -11.76
CA ALA A 43 4.68 -0.44 -11.23
C ALA A 43 6.01 -0.48 -10.44
N THR A 44 6.79 0.59 -10.56
CA THR A 44 7.97 0.79 -9.70
C THR A 44 7.49 1.40 -8.38
N PRO A 45 7.73 0.75 -7.23
CA PRO A 45 7.36 1.31 -5.94
C PRO A 45 8.11 2.63 -5.68
N ALA A 46 7.38 3.65 -5.26
CA ALA A 46 7.97 4.86 -4.71
C ALA A 46 8.18 4.69 -3.19
N ALA A 47 9.27 5.25 -2.68
CA ALA A 47 9.56 5.20 -1.25
C ALA A 47 8.50 5.94 -0.44
N LEU A 48 8.12 5.38 0.70
CA LEU A 48 7.31 6.06 1.69
C LEU A 48 8.10 7.23 2.27
N SER A 49 7.42 8.31 2.62
CA SER A 49 8.04 9.47 3.27
C SER A 49 7.34 9.77 4.60
N THR A 50 8.08 10.41 5.50
CA THR A 50 7.50 10.99 6.72
C THR A 50 7.20 12.47 6.47
N LEU A 51 6.09 12.93 7.02
CA LEU A 51 5.74 14.34 7.04
C LEU A 51 6.16 14.94 8.39
N ASP A 52 6.59 16.19 8.36
CA ASP A 52 6.86 16.94 9.58
C ASP A 52 5.55 17.16 10.34
N VAL A 53 5.49 16.69 11.56
CA VAL A 53 4.31 16.80 12.39
C VAL A 53 4.56 17.81 13.48
N SER A 54 3.87 18.93 13.40
CA SER A 54 3.87 19.94 14.47
C SER A 54 3.05 19.48 15.68
N ALA A 55 3.08 18.20 16.03
CA ALA A 55 2.37 17.69 17.18
C ALA A 55 3.14 18.06 18.46
N SER A 56 2.39 18.53 19.46
CA SER A 56 2.90 18.73 20.81
C SER A 56 3.29 17.35 21.39
N THR A 57 4.57 17.14 21.63
CA THR A 57 5.04 15.95 22.35
C THR A 57 4.56 16.05 23.79
N THR A 58 3.77 15.10 24.26
CA THR A 58 3.49 14.94 25.68
C THR A 58 4.70 14.27 26.33
N GLY A 59 5.52 15.02 26.99
CA GLY A 59 6.72 14.56 27.68
C GLY A 59 7.98 15.24 27.15
N ASP A 60 8.68 15.90 28.04
CA ASP A 60 9.95 16.54 27.72
C ASP A 60 11.05 15.47 27.65
N LEU A 61 11.76 15.43 26.53
CA LEU A 61 12.95 14.61 26.40
C LEU A 61 14.10 15.28 27.19
N TYR A 62 14.69 14.55 28.10
CA TYR A 62 15.82 15.02 28.91
C TYR A 62 17.01 14.06 28.83
N PRO A 63 18.23 14.52 29.07
CA PRO A 63 19.42 13.67 29.03
C PRO A 63 19.29 12.42 29.91
N GLY A 64 19.50 11.24 29.34
CA GLY A 64 19.30 9.95 30.00
C GLY A 64 17.85 9.47 30.04
N GLY A 65 16.89 10.28 29.61
CA GLY A 65 15.49 9.92 29.60
C GLY A 65 15.00 9.42 28.23
N THR A 66 13.80 8.89 28.24
CA THR A 66 13.09 8.48 27.02
C THR A 66 11.95 9.45 26.71
N GLY A 67 11.62 9.55 25.45
CA GLY A 67 10.56 10.42 24.95
C GLY A 67 9.68 9.73 23.93
N THR A 68 8.71 10.47 23.44
CA THR A 68 7.72 10.02 22.48
C THR A 68 8.16 10.35 21.06
N LEU A 69 8.14 9.36 20.16
CA LEU A 69 8.24 9.56 18.73
C LEU A 69 6.86 9.89 18.17
N THR A 70 6.77 10.99 17.46
CA THR A 70 5.55 11.39 16.74
C THR A 70 5.86 11.56 15.27
N LEU A 71 5.11 10.90 14.40
CA LEU A 71 5.30 10.99 12.96
C LEU A 71 3.99 10.80 12.19
N GLN A 72 3.99 11.24 10.95
CA GLN A 72 2.94 10.97 9.97
C GLN A 72 3.59 10.40 8.72
N ILE A 73 2.98 9.38 8.12
CA ILE A 73 3.53 8.69 6.95
C ILE A 73 2.70 9.07 5.74
N HIS A 74 3.38 9.41 4.66
CA HIS A 74 2.82 9.64 3.33
C HIS A 74 3.17 8.47 2.40
N ASN A 75 2.17 7.96 1.70
CA ASN A 75 2.33 6.94 0.68
C ASN A 75 2.12 7.57 -0.72
N PRO A 76 3.18 7.78 -1.50
CA PRO A 76 3.07 8.34 -2.84
C PRO A 76 2.62 7.32 -3.90
N ASN A 77 2.48 6.04 -3.52
CA ASN A 77 2.10 4.98 -4.45
C ASN A 77 0.61 5.02 -4.80
N SER A 78 0.25 4.50 -5.96
CA SER A 78 -1.15 4.36 -6.41
C SER A 78 -1.89 3.17 -5.79
N TYR A 79 -1.27 2.47 -4.85
CA TYR A 79 -1.83 1.34 -4.09
C TYR A 79 -1.58 1.54 -2.60
N ALA A 80 -2.40 0.90 -1.77
CA ALA A 80 -2.23 0.96 -0.32
C ALA A 80 -0.98 0.19 0.12
N VAL A 81 -0.35 0.66 1.20
CA VAL A 81 0.83 0.03 1.80
C VAL A 81 0.59 -0.14 3.30
N THR A 82 0.87 -1.32 3.82
CA THR A 82 0.89 -1.57 5.26
C THR A 82 2.32 -1.49 5.78
N VAL A 83 2.60 -0.49 6.62
CA VAL A 83 3.93 -0.34 7.27
C VAL A 83 4.04 -1.34 8.40
N THR A 84 5.09 -2.14 8.37
CA THR A 84 5.37 -3.21 9.34
C THR A 84 6.46 -2.84 10.33
N ASP A 85 7.40 -1.98 9.92
CA ASP A 85 8.53 -1.63 10.76
C ASP A 85 8.93 -0.17 10.58
N ILE A 86 9.38 0.43 11.68
CA ILE A 86 10.02 1.74 11.73
C ILE A 86 11.35 1.55 12.46
N ALA A 87 12.45 1.77 11.75
CA ALA A 87 13.80 1.65 12.26
C ALA A 87 14.53 3.00 12.21
N ALA A 88 15.70 3.07 12.83
CA ALA A 88 16.55 4.24 12.70
C ALA A 88 16.97 4.41 11.22
N GLY A 89 16.79 5.61 10.70
CA GLY A 89 17.26 6.02 9.37
C GLY A 89 18.75 6.38 9.38
N ALA A 90 19.27 6.70 8.21
CA ALA A 90 20.63 7.18 8.07
C ALA A 90 20.75 8.63 8.58
N GLY A 91 21.81 8.91 9.31
CA GLY A 91 22.12 10.22 9.87
C GLY A 91 21.80 10.37 11.34
N ALA A 92 22.25 11.47 11.93
CA ALA A 92 21.97 11.82 13.30
C ALA A 92 20.67 12.63 13.42
N ALA A 93 20.01 12.53 14.56
CA ALA A 93 18.91 13.45 14.87
C ALA A 93 19.43 14.87 15.03
N THR A 94 18.64 15.86 14.64
CA THR A 94 18.99 17.26 14.69
C THR A 94 17.90 18.09 15.35
N SER A 95 18.30 19.06 16.16
CA SER A 95 17.42 20.04 16.82
C SER A 95 17.37 21.39 16.10
N GLY A 96 18.20 21.56 15.08
CA GLY A 96 18.43 22.86 14.44
C GLY A 96 19.31 23.82 15.30
N ASN A 97 19.87 23.33 16.39
CA ASN A 97 20.82 24.05 17.24
C ASN A 97 22.13 23.27 17.34
N ALA A 98 23.20 23.82 16.72
CA ALA A 98 24.47 23.11 16.62
C ALA A 98 25.11 22.80 17.99
N ALA A 99 24.93 23.62 19.01
CA ALA A 99 25.44 23.37 20.35
C ALA A 99 24.68 22.20 21.00
N CYS A 100 23.36 22.17 20.86
CA CYS A 100 22.53 21.04 21.33
C CYS A 100 22.91 19.75 20.63
N ASP A 101 23.03 19.78 19.29
CA ASP A 101 23.32 18.60 18.47
C ASP A 101 24.73 18.05 18.71
N ALA A 102 25.69 18.91 19.08
CA ALA A 102 27.03 18.51 19.47
C ALA A 102 27.11 17.92 20.90
N ALA A 103 26.27 18.40 21.81
CA ALA A 103 26.27 18.02 23.20
C ALA A 103 25.46 16.75 23.50
N ASN A 104 24.46 16.44 22.67
CA ASN A 104 23.51 15.36 22.93
C ASN A 104 23.21 14.54 21.68
N THR A 105 23.00 13.25 21.86
CA THR A 105 22.56 12.36 20.78
C THR A 105 21.15 11.87 21.08
N VAL A 106 20.25 12.01 20.11
CA VAL A 106 18.90 11.46 20.19
C VAL A 106 18.78 10.34 19.16
N SER A 107 18.21 9.21 19.59
CA SER A 107 18.05 8.03 18.73
C SER A 107 16.79 7.25 19.10
N LEU A 108 16.37 6.36 18.23
CA LEU A 108 15.38 5.34 18.59
C LEU A 108 15.97 4.40 19.64
N VAL A 109 15.18 4.06 20.66
CA VAL A 109 15.55 3.07 21.69
C VAL A 109 15.71 1.70 21.06
N ALA A 110 14.78 1.32 20.18
CA ALA A 110 14.79 0.09 19.39
C ALA A 110 13.93 0.27 18.14
N PRO A 111 14.10 -0.57 17.12
CA PRO A 111 13.17 -0.63 16.00
C PRO A 111 11.76 -0.96 16.49
N LEU A 112 10.77 -0.26 15.95
CA LEU A 112 9.36 -0.55 16.16
C LEU A 112 8.95 -1.57 15.08
N SER A 113 8.72 -2.81 15.49
CA SER A 113 8.41 -3.92 14.57
C SER A 113 7.05 -4.55 14.86
N GLY A 114 6.54 -5.31 13.91
CA GLY A 114 5.23 -5.94 14.02
C GLY A 114 4.07 -4.95 13.95
N LEU A 115 4.29 -3.80 13.33
CA LEU A 115 3.27 -2.79 13.13
C LEU A 115 2.29 -3.24 12.03
N SER A 116 1.09 -2.67 12.05
CA SER A 116 0.08 -2.85 11.00
C SER A 116 -0.58 -1.51 10.69
N VAL A 117 0.24 -0.58 10.17
CA VAL A 117 -0.21 0.78 9.85
C VAL A 117 -0.56 0.85 8.37
N ASN A 118 -1.84 0.85 8.07
CA ASN A 118 -2.30 0.99 6.68
C ASN A 118 -2.23 2.45 6.23
N VAL A 119 -1.62 2.68 5.07
CA VAL A 119 -1.51 3.98 4.42
C VAL A 119 -2.16 3.88 3.05
N ALA A 120 -3.28 4.55 2.86
CA ALA A 120 -4.02 4.51 1.60
C ALA A 120 -3.17 5.02 0.42
N ALA A 121 -3.54 4.61 -0.79
CA ALA A 121 -2.93 5.09 -2.03
C ALA A 121 -2.94 6.63 -2.11
N GLY A 122 -1.80 7.26 -2.33
CA GLY A 122 -1.64 8.71 -2.40
C GLY A 122 -1.98 9.45 -1.09
N GLY A 123 -2.17 8.71 0.02
CA GLY A 123 -2.69 9.24 1.28
C GLY A 123 -1.65 9.41 2.38
N ASN A 124 -2.13 9.95 3.50
CA ASN A 124 -1.37 10.12 4.73
C ASN A 124 -2.01 9.31 5.86
N THR A 125 -1.21 8.86 6.82
CA THR A 125 -1.76 8.35 8.08
C THR A 125 -2.33 9.50 8.91
N ALA A 126 -3.09 9.16 9.95
CA ALA A 126 -3.21 10.05 11.10
C ALA A 126 -1.83 10.23 11.77
N VAL A 127 -1.73 11.16 12.69
CA VAL A 127 -0.51 11.32 13.51
C VAL A 127 -0.32 10.07 14.38
N LEU A 128 0.81 9.40 14.20
CA LEU A 128 1.19 8.22 14.97
C LEU A 128 2.06 8.66 16.15
N THR A 129 1.86 8.04 17.30
CA THR A 129 2.55 8.39 18.54
C THR A 129 3.03 7.12 19.23
N TYR A 130 4.34 7.03 19.45
CA TYR A 130 4.99 5.89 20.10
C TYR A 130 5.71 6.37 21.35
N ALA A 131 5.15 6.04 22.51
CA ALA A 131 5.72 6.40 23.81
C ALA A 131 7.03 5.65 24.08
N ASN A 132 7.98 6.32 24.72
CA ASN A 132 9.30 5.77 25.08
C ASN A 132 10.10 5.21 23.89
N ALA A 133 9.81 5.68 22.67
CA ALA A 133 10.44 5.17 21.47
C ALA A 133 11.77 5.86 21.14
N VAL A 134 12.04 7.00 21.75
CA VAL A 134 13.29 7.76 21.56
C VAL A 134 13.99 7.95 22.87
N GLN A 135 15.32 8.05 22.82
CA GLN A 135 16.17 8.30 23.99
C GLN A 135 17.15 9.41 23.69
N MET A 136 17.37 10.31 24.64
CA MET A 136 18.45 11.25 24.62
C MET A 136 19.60 10.73 25.50
N SER A 137 20.76 10.47 24.89
CA SER A 137 21.94 10.04 25.62
C SER A 137 22.65 11.26 26.24
N TYR A 138 23.37 11.01 27.35
CA TYR A 138 24.24 12.01 27.94
C TYR A 138 25.41 12.32 26.99
N GLY A 139 25.56 13.57 26.60
CA GLY A 139 26.80 14.09 26.03
C GLY A 139 27.78 14.47 27.14
N ALA A 140 29.04 14.65 26.77
CA ALA A 140 30.12 14.98 27.71
C ALA A 140 29.96 16.36 28.41
N SER A 141 29.06 17.20 27.90
CA SER A 141 28.76 18.53 28.50
C SER A 141 27.24 18.76 28.31
N ALA A 142 26.48 18.38 29.34
CA ALA A 142 25.08 18.76 29.42
C ALA A 142 24.98 20.27 29.59
N ASP A 143 24.58 20.97 28.54
CA ASP A 143 24.21 22.37 28.57
C ASP A 143 22.73 22.61 28.35
N ASN A 144 22.27 23.82 28.64
CA ASN A 144 20.85 24.15 28.46
C ASN A 144 20.46 24.43 27.01
N SER A 145 21.35 24.21 26.06
CA SER A 145 21.15 24.56 24.64
C SER A 145 20.01 23.73 23.99
N CYS A 146 19.68 22.57 24.57
CA CYS A 146 18.60 21.69 24.11
C CYS A 146 17.22 22.01 24.71
N GLN A 147 17.15 22.92 25.68
CA GLN A 147 15.86 23.23 26.32
C GLN A 147 14.86 23.78 25.30
N GLY A 148 13.66 23.22 25.30
CA GLY A 148 12.57 23.62 24.41
C GLY A 148 12.80 23.30 22.92
N LYS A 149 13.85 22.51 22.58
CA LYS A 149 14.11 22.12 21.19
C LYS A 149 13.35 20.87 20.80
N LYS A 150 12.90 20.85 19.55
CA LYS A 150 12.36 19.65 18.91
C LYS A 150 13.46 18.97 18.12
N PHE A 151 13.46 17.64 18.12
CA PHE A 151 14.42 16.86 17.35
C PHE A 151 13.76 16.24 16.12
N SER A 152 14.37 16.48 14.96
CA SER A 152 14.08 15.74 13.74
C SER A 152 14.90 14.45 13.78
N ILE A 153 14.22 13.30 13.84
CA ILE A 153 14.84 11.99 13.99
C ILE A 153 14.68 11.25 12.67
N PRO A 154 15.78 10.91 11.97
CA PRO A 154 15.69 10.15 10.74
C PRO A 154 15.19 8.74 11.03
N VAL A 155 14.18 8.31 10.28
CA VAL A 155 13.62 6.96 10.37
C VAL A 155 13.60 6.29 9.00
N SER A 156 13.69 4.97 9.01
CA SER A 156 13.50 4.10 7.85
C SER A 156 12.21 3.34 8.01
N LEU A 157 11.38 3.31 6.96
CA LEU A 157 10.09 2.65 6.96
C LEU A 157 10.15 1.39 6.10
N THR A 158 9.66 0.27 6.62
CA THR A 158 9.44 -0.96 5.85
C THR A 158 7.95 -1.24 5.78
N GLY A 159 7.46 -1.61 4.61
CA GLY A 159 6.06 -1.91 4.40
C GLY A 159 5.84 -2.88 3.26
N LEU A 160 4.64 -3.45 3.23
CA LEU A 160 4.17 -4.37 2.21
C LEU A 160 2.97 -3.75 1.49
N ASN A 161 2.81 -4.04 0.21
CA ASN A 161 1.59 -3.72 -0.52
C ASN A 161 0.43 -4.52 0.06
N SER A 162 -0.68 -3.89 0.27
CA SER A 162 -1.89 -4.47 0.83
C SER A 162 -3.06 -4.40 -0.15
#